data_d39472aa1ee3cc9fed72333cd76a8c93
#
_entry.id   d39472aa1ee3cc9fed72333cd76a8c93
#
_cell.length_a   1.000
_cell.length_b   1.000
_cell.length_c   1.000
_cell.angle_alpha   90.00
_cell.angle_beta   90.00
_cell.angle_gamma   90.00
#
_symmetry.space_group_name_H-M   'P 1'
#
loop_
_entity.id
_entity.type
_entity.pdbx_description
1 polymer ?
#
loop_
_entity_poly.entity_id
_entity_poly.type
_entity_poly.pdbx_seq_one_letter_code
_entity_poly.pdbx_strand_id
1 'polypeptide(L)'
;TKMAAIFFKIFKQALKLKVGTKIAVLAPAVRSKKGEHKNVIAEIARAGFLRVRIDGEVMRTEDATDFALDPKKSHTIEVVVDRLIVDPSIDRPRLRESLETALKVGKGLVIVTVGDGEEELLFSEHFACPDCGVSIPDLEPRLFSFNSPYGACAHCTGLGSTLEVDPKLVLPNMEL
;
A
#
# COMPACT_ATOMS: atom_id res chain seq x y z
N THR A 1 -1.21 -13.03 -15.35
CA THR A 1 -0.36 -12.22 -14.46
C THR A 1 -1.20 -11.51 -13.42
N LYS A 2 -0.71 -11.33 -12.18
CA LYS A 2 -1.42 -10.63 -11.07
C LYS A 2 -1.90 -9.25 -11.50
N MET A 3 -1.08 -8.51 -12.25
CA MET A 3 -1.42 -7.20 -12.81
C MET A 3 -2.64 -7.25 -13.74
N ALA A 4 -2.77 -8.27 -14.58
CA ALA A 4 -3.93 -8.42 -15.45
C ALA A 4 -5.25 -8.61 -14.67
N ALA A 5 -5.19 -9.29 -13.52
CA ALA A 5 -6.34 -9.46 -12.64
C ALA A 5 -6.74 -8.13 -11.97
N ILE A 6 -5.76 -7.33 -11.52
CA ILE A 6 -5.99 -5.99 -10.97
C ILE A 6 -6.60 -5.08 -12.02
N PHE A 7 -6.00 -5.04 -13.22
CA PHE A 7 -6.52 -4.26 -14.35
C PHE A 7 -7.98 -4.64 -14.65
N PHE A 8 -8.28 -5.93 -14.78
CA PHE A 8 -9.63 -6.39 -15.06
C PHE A 8 -10.63 -6.00 -13.96
N LYS A 9 -10.22 -6.10 -12.70
CA LYS A 9 -11.06 -5.73 -11.55
C LYS A 9 -11.34 -4.23 -11.54
N ILE A 10 -10.32 -3.39 -11.73
CA ILE A 10 -10.46 -1.93 -11.81
C ILE A 10 -11.33 -1.55 -13.00
N PHE A 11 -11.05 -2.12 -14.17
CA PHE A 11 -11.80 -1.85 -15.38
C PHE A 11 -13.29 -2.23 -15.24
N LYS A 12 -13.58 -3.40 -14.65
CA LYS A 12 -14.95 -3.84 -14.39
C LYS A 12 -15.68 -2.93 -13.38
N GLN A 13 -14.98 -2.37 -12.42
CA GLN A 13 -15.54 -1.38 -11.49
C GLN A 13 -15.75 -0.04 -12.18
N ALA A 14 -14.79 0.45 -12.94
CA ALA A 14 -14.93 1.68 -13.71
C ALA A 14 -16.13 1.66 -14.67
N LEU A 15 -16.38 0.53 -15.32
CA LEU A 15 -17.56 0.37 -16.21
C LEU A 15 -18.91 0.42 -15.49
N LYS A 16 -18.96 0.24 -14.17
CA LYS A 16 -20.19 0.38 -13.37
C LYS A 16 -20.49 1.82 -12.97
N LEU A 17 -19.48 2.68 -13.08
CA LEU A 17 -19.61 4.10 -12.73
C LEU A 17 -20.42 4.84 -13.82
N LYS A 18 -21.02 5.96 -13.43
CA LYS A 18 -21.71 6.81 -14.38
C LYS A 18 -20.71 7.42 -15.38
N VAL A 19 -21.14 7.50 -16.64
CA VAL A 19 -20.37 8.22 -17.68
C VAL A 19 -20.12 9.66 -17.21
N GLY A 20 -18.89 10.14 -17.36
CA GLY A 20 -18.46 11.45 -16.89
C GLY A 20 -17.84 11.43 -15.49
N THR A 21 -17.90 10.31 -14.76
CA THR A 21 -17.23 10.22 -13.45
C THR A 21 -15.71 10.33 -13.64
N LYS A 22 -15.09 11.20 -12.83
CA LYS A 22 -13.63 11.33 -12.79
C LYS A 22 -13.05 10.20 -11.94
N ILE A 23 -11.97 9.60 -12.40
CA ILE A 23 -11.16 8.67 -11.63
C ILE A 23 -9.70 9.15 -11.62
N ALA A 24 -9.00 8.95 -10.52
CA ALA A 24 -7.57 9.18 -10.45
C ALA A 24 -6.84 7.91 -10.01
N VAL A 25 -5.71 7.65 -10.67
CA VAL A 25 -4.81 6.54 -10.35
C VAL A 25 -3.67 7.11 -9.52
N LEU A 26 -3.54 6.63 -8.30
CA LEU A 26 -2.57 7.09 -7.31
C LEU A 26 -1.62 5.94 -6.93
N ALA A 27 -0.37 6.31 -6.67
CA ALA A 27 0.64 5.39 -6.16
C ALA A 27 1.10 5.83 -4.77
N PRO A 28 0.91 5.02 -3.71
CA PRO A 28 1.35 5.37 -2.37
C PRO A 28 2.88 5.33 -2.27
N ALA A 29 3.51 6.49 -2.01
CA ALA A 29 4.94 6.61 -1.78
C ALA A 29 5.29 6.55 -0.28
N VAL A 30 4.47 7.19 0.57
CA VAL A 30 4.58 7.17 2.02
C VAL A 30 3.20 6.89 2.61
N ARG A 31 3.11 5.98 3.58
CA ARG A 31 1.85 5.65 4.26
C ARG A 31 2.02 5.82 5.76
N SER A 32 1.34 6.83 6.32
CA SER A 32 1.27 7.12 7.75
C SER A 32 2.62 7.04 8.48
N LYS A 33 3.66 7.61 7.89
CA LYS A 33 5.01 7.65 8.50
C LYS A 33 5.35 9.05 8.96
N LYS A 34 5.99 9.15 10.14
CA LYS A 34 6.52 10.41 10.67
C LYS A 34 7.74 10.85 9.88
N GLY A 35 7.88 12.15 9.70
CA GLY A 35 9.04 12.75 9.03
C GLY A 35 8.66 13.84 8.05
N GLU A 36 9.64 14.64 7.65
CA GLU A 36 9.47 15.72 6.66
C GLU A 36 9.35 15.21 5.22
N HIS A 37 9.79 13.99 4.93
CA HIS A 37 9.74 13.31 3.63
C HIS A 37 10.25 14.10 2.42
N LYS A 38 11.07 15.15 2.62
CA LYS A 38 11.61 16.01 1.56
C LYS A 38 12.29 15.22 0.44
N ASN A 39 13.07 14.18 0.80
CA ASN A 39 13.75 13.36 -0.18
C ASN A 39 12.77 12.61 -1.09
N VAL A 40 11.67 12.09 -0.51
CA VAL A 40 10.64 11.36 -1.27
C VAL A 40 9.95 12.32 -2.26
N ILE A 41 9.60 13.53 -1.81
CA ILE A 41 8.97 14.55 -2.67
C ILE A 41 9.94 14.95 -3.79
N ALA A 42 11.22 15.15 -3.47
CA ALA A 42 12.24 15.46 -4.48
C ALA A 42 12.45 14.32 -5.49
N GLU A 43 12.37 13.06 -5.08
CA GLU A 43 12.42 11.90 -5.97
C GLU A 43 11.21 11.86 -6.91
N ILE A 44 10.00 12.13 -6.39
CA ILE A 44 8.78 12.21 -7.18
C ILE A 44 8.88 13.33 -8.22
N ALA A 45 9.42 14.49 -7.85
CA ALA A 45 9.65 15.61 -8.78
C ALA A 45 10.66 15.22 -9.88
N ARG A 46 11.78 14.59 -9.54
CA ARG A 46 12.78 14.11 -10.51
C ARG A 46 12.23 13.05 -11.45
N ALA A 47 11.29 12.22 -10.98
CA ALA A 47 10.62 11.22 -11.79
C ALA A 47 9.60 11.84 -12.77
N GLY A 48 9.37 13.17 -12.72
CA GLY A 48 8.53 13.90 -13.67
C GLY A 48 7.03 13.87 -13.35
N PHE A 49 6.63 13.43 -12.15
CA PHE A 49 5.21 13.49 -11.77
C PHE A 49 4.80 14.91 -11.42
N LEU A 50 3.71 15.36 -12.04
CA LEU A 50 3.25 16.75 -11.94
C LEU A 50 2.45 17.06 -10.68
N ARG A 51 1.87 16.04 -10.04
CA ARG A 51 0.99 16.20 -8.88
C ARG A 51 1.23 15.13 -7.84
N VAL A 52 1.09 15.53 -6.59
CA VAL A 52 1.10 14.68 -5.41
C VAL A 52 -0.13 14.95 -4.58
N ARG A 53 -0.57 13.96 -3.81
CA ARG A 53 -1.56 14.11 -2.77
C ARG A 53 -0.85 13.93 -1.43
N ILE A 54 -0.92 14.93 -0.57
CA ILE A 54 -0.32 14.91 0.76
C ILE A 54 -1.45 15.06 1.77
N ASP A 55 -1.59 14.09 2.66
CA ASP A 55 -2.62 14.06 3.71
C ASP A 55 -4.05 14.32 3.18
N GLY A 56 -4.33 13.86 1.96
CA GLY A 56 -5.61 14.01 1.29
C GLY A 56 -5.70 15.24 0.35
N GLU A 57 -4.79 16.19 0.43
CA GLU A 57 -4.78 17.38 -0.41
C GLU A 57 -3.92 17.20 -1.66
N VAL A 58 -4.50 17.47 -2.84
CA VAL A 58 -3.80 17.38 -4.13
C VAL A 58 -3.15 18.72 -4.46
N MET A 59 -1.84 18.70 -4.66
CA MET A 59 -1.06 19.88 -5.04
C MET A 59 -0.08 19.58 -6.18
N ARG A 60 0.52 20.63 -6.76
CA ARG A 60 1.60 20.42 -7.73
C ARG A 60 2.85 19.91 -7.01
N THR A 61 3.60 19.06 -7.67
CA THR A 61 4.83 18.50 -7.10
C THR A 61 5.88 19.61 -6.85
N GLU A 62 5.89 20.65 -7.68
CA GLU A 62 6.76 21.82 -7.50
C GLU A 62 6.44 22.55 -6.18
N ASP A 63 5.16 22.80 -5.91
CA ASP A 63 4.71 23.46 -4.67
C ASP A 63 4.99 22.58 -3.44
N ALA A 64 4.89 21.25 -3.62
CA ALA A 64 5.15 20.29 -2.55
C ALA A 64 6.63 20.23 -2.12
N THR A 65 7.57 20.59 -2.99
CA THR A 65 9.01 20.62 -2.62
C THR A 65 9.31 21.70 -1.59
N ASP A 66 8.57 22.79 -1.62
CA ASP A 66 8.71 23.92 -0.70
C ASP A 66 7.79 23.78 0.53
N PHE A 67 6.89 22.79 0.50
CA PHE A 67 5.94 22.55 1.59
C PHE A 67 6.61 21.86 2.77
N ALA A 68 6.64 22.54 3.93
CA ALA A 68 7.24 22.02 5.14
C ALA A 68 6.26 21.08 5.87
N LEU A 69 6.52 19.78 5.84
CA LEU A 69 5.81 18.80 6.65
C LEU A 69 6.33 18.76 8.08
N ASP A 70 5.44 18.60 9.06
CA ASP A 70 5.79 18.50 10.46
C ASP A 70 6.49 17.15 10.75
N PRO A 71 7.78 17.13 11.15
CA PRO A 71 8.51 15.89 11.37
C PRO A 71 7.93 15.01 12.48
N LYS A 72 7.10 15.55 13.36
CA LYS A 72 6.48 14.85 14.49
C LYS A 72 5.15 14.18 14.13
N LYS A 73 4.51 14.63 13.06
CA LYS A 73 3.24 14.08 12.57
C LYS A 73 3.47 12.95 11.56
N SER A 74 2.49 12.06 11.48
CA SER A 74 2.46 11.03 10.45
C SER A 74 1.85 11.60 9.19
N HIS A 75 2.52 11.42 8.07
CA HIS A 75 2.08 11.90 6.76
C HIS A 75 1.85 10.74 5.80
N THR A 76 0.92 10.95 4.89
CA THR A 76 0.66 10.06 3.75
C THR A 76 0.91 10.84 2.47
N ILE A 77 1.79 10.31 1.61
CA ILE A 77 2.16 10.94 0.34
C ILE A 77 1.89 9.96 -0.78
N GLU A 78 1.13 10.39 -1.76
CA GLU A 78 0.73 9.60 -2.91
C GLU A 78 1.01 10.36 -4.18
N VAL A 79 1.52 9.66 -5.17
CA VAL A 79 1.79 10.22 -6.50
C VAL A 79 0.52 10.12 -7.33
N VAL A 80 0.06 11.21 -7.91
CA VAL A 80 -1.04 11.20 -8.88
C VAL A 80 -0.46 10.83 -10.24
N VAL A 81 -0.64 9.56 -10.63
CA VAL A 81 -0.07 9.01 -11.87
C VAL A 81 -0.90 9.44 -13.08
N ASP A 82 -2.22 9.30 -13.00
CA ASP A 82 -3.11 9.72 -14.09
C ASP A 82 -4.49 10.12 -13.56
N ARG A 83 -5.21 10.87 -14.38
CA ARG A 83 -6.61 11.28 -14.13
C ARG A 83 -7.40 11.03 -15.40
N LEU A 84 -8.43 10.20 -15.29
CA LEU A 84 -9.25 9.74 -16.40
C LEU A 84 -10.71 10.09 -16.14
N ILE A 85 -11.47 10.22 -17.22
CA ILE A 85 -12.91 10.34 -17.15
C ILE A 85 -13.50 9.02 -17.65
N VAL A 86 -14.44 8.47 -16.89
CA VAL A 86 -15.15 7.26 -17.27
C VAL A 86 -16.04 7.58 -18.48
N ASP A 87 -15.74 6.93 -19.58
CA ASP A 87 -16.41 7.08 -20.87
C ASP A 87 -16.53 5.66 -21.48
N PRO A 88 -17.59 5.35 -22.27
CA PRO A 88 -17.67 4.08 -23.00
C PRO A 88 -16.47 3.80 -23.91
N SER A 89 -15.76 4.87 -24.34
CA SER A 89 -14.52 4.81 -25.13
C SER A 89 -13.26 4.93 -24.29
N ILE A 90 -13.33 4.68 -22.96
CA ILE A 90 -12.17 4.79 -22.09
C ILE A 90 -10.94 4.10 -22.68
N ASP A 91 -9.85 4.83 -22.80
CA ASP A 91 -8.60 4.34 -23.39
C ASP A 91 -8.00 3.23 -22.50
N ARG A 92 -8.30 1.98 -22.88
CA ARG A 92 -7.83 0.80 -22.15
C ARG A 92 -6.31 0.69 -22.11
N PRO A 93 -5.57 0.93 -23.23
CA PRO A 93 -4.12 1.00 -23.22
C PRO A 93 -3.59 2.02 -22.22
N ARG A 94 -4.12 3.24 -22.22
CA ARG A 94 -3.71 4.31 -21.30
C ARG A 94 -3.98 3.95 -19.84
N LEU A 95 -5.18 3.44 -19.52
CA LEU A 95 -5.49 2.99 -18.17
C LEU A 95 -4.53 1.90 -17.71
N ARG A 96 -4.20 0.95 -18.59
CA ARG A 96 -3.27 -0.12 -18.30
C ARG A 96 -1.86 0.41 -17.99
N GLU A 97 -1.35 1.30 -18.82
CA GLU A 97 -0.04 1.93 -18.66
C GLU A 97 0.04 2.74 -17.35
N SER A 98 -1.03 3.48 -17.04
CA SER A 98 -1.15 4.24 -15.79
C SER A 98 -1.13 3.31 -14.57
N LEU A 99 -1.81 2.18 -14.63
CA LEU A 99 -1.81 1.18 -13.54
C LEU A 99 -0.46 0.48 -13.40
N GLU A 100 0.20 0.13 -14.50
CA GLU A 100 1.55 -0.45 -14.50
C GLU A 100 2.55 0.52 -13.84
N THR A 101 2.48 1.80 -14.21
CA THR A 101 3.30 2.86 -13.63
C THR A 101 3.01 3.03 -12.14
N ALA A 102 1.73 3.08 -11.76
CA ALA A 102 1.31 3.22 -10.37
C ALA A 102 1.78 2.05 -9.50
N LEU A 103 1.64 0.82 -9.98
CA LEU A 103 2.11 -0.38 -9.27
C LEU A 103 3.63 -0.38 -9.10
N LYS A 104 4.36 0.07 -10.10
CA LYS A 104 5.82 0.20 -10.03
C LYS A 104 6.26 1.23 -8.99
N VAL A 105 5.66 2.41 -9.00
CA VAL A 105 5.95 3.50 -8.04
C VAL A 105 5.49 3.14 -6.63
N GLY A 106 4.28 2.59 -6.51
CA GLY A 106 3.66 2.17 -5.23
C GLY A 106 4.15 0.82 -4.71
N LYS A 107 5.21 0.23 -5.32
CA LYS A 107 5.78 -1.07 -4.91
C LYS A 107 4.73 -2.17 -4.81
N GLY A 108 3.91 -2.30 -5.84
CA GLY A 108 2.84 -3.28 -5.93
C GLY A 108 1.50 -2.83 -5.34
N LEU A 109 1.39 -1.57 -4.91
CA LEU A 109 0.15 -0.97 -4.43
C LEU A 109 -0.33 0.11 -5.41
N VAL A 110 -1.64 0.17 -5.62
CA VAL A 110 -2.30 1.24 -6.37
C VAL A 110 -3.61 1.62 -5.71
N ILE A 111 -3.88 2.91 -5.67
CA ILE A 111 -5.14 3.48 -5.19
C ILE A 111 -5.88 4.07 -6.39
N VAL A 112 -7.15 3.77 -6.50
CA VAL A 112 -8.03 4.40 -7.49
C VAL A 112 -9.09 5.18 -6.73
N THR A 113 -9.12 6.50 -6.91
CA THR A 113 -10.17 7.35 -6.37
C THR A 113 -11.26 7.55 -7.40
N VAL A 114 -12.49 7.61 -6.93
CA VAL A 114 -13.69 7.80 -7.74
C VAL A 114 -14.33 9.15 -7.35
N GLY A 115 -14.78 9.91 -8.34
CA GLY A 115 -15.31 11.25 -8.12
C GLY A 115 -14.19 12.22 -7.71
N ASP A 116 -14.53 13.14 -6.84
CA ASP A 116 -13.58 14.10 -6.27
C ASP A 116 -12.91 13.57 -4.97
N GLY A 117 -12.77 12.24 -4.86
CA GLY A 117 -12.15 11.55 -3.71
C GLY A 117 -13.17 10.95 -2.74
N GLU A 118 -14.45 10.84 -3.15
CA GLU A 118 -15.53 10.30 -2.32
C GLU A 118 -15.37 8.81 -2.01
N GLU A 119 -14.78 8.05 -2.93
CA GLU A 119 -14.53 6.62 -2.78
C GLU A 119 -13.10 6.29 -3.18
N GLU A 120 -12.42 5.50 -2.35
CA GLU A 120 -11.08 5.03 -2.60
C GLU A 120 -11.03 3.51 -2.64
N LEU A 121 -10.44 2.99 -3.70
CA LEU A 121 -10.26 1.56 -3.90
C LEU A 121 -8.77 1.24 -3.90
N LEU A 122 -8.33 0.47 -2.90
CA LEU A 122 -6.95 0.01 -2.81
C LEU A 122 -6.81 -1.38 -3.45
N PHE A 123 -5.82 -1.50 -4.32
CA PHE A 123 -5.44 -2.77 -4.96
C PHE A 123 -3.98 -3.07 -4.67
N SER A 124 -3.67 -4.35 -4.54
CA SER A 124 -2.30 -4.82 -4.30
C SER A 124 -1.98 -5.99 -5.23
N GLU A 125 -0.77 -6.00 -5.78
CA GLU A 125 -0.20 -7.18 -6.46
C GLU A 125 0.25 -8.25 -5.47
N HIS A 126 0.48 -7.86 -4.23
CA HIS A 126 0.83 -8.74 -3.13
C HIS A 126 -0.38 -8.95 -2.24
N PHE A 127 -0.40 -10.04 -1.49
CA PHE A 127 -1.40 -10.24 -0.44
C PHE A 127 -1.09 -9.31 0.74
N ALA A 128 -1.42 -8.03 0.58
CA ALA A 128 -1.20 -7.02 1.61
C ALA A 128 -2.51 -6.58 2.23
N CYS A 129 -2.52 -6.41 3.55
CA CYS A 129 -3.64 -5.80 4.24
C CYS A 129 -3.72 -4.31 3.85
N PRO A 130 -4.87 -3.80 3.37
CA PRO A 130 -5.02 -2.40 3.03
C PRO A 130 -4.85 -1.48 4.24
N ASP A 131 -5.26 -1.92 5.43
CA ASP A 131 -5.29 -1.06 6.62
C ASP A 131 -3.94 -0.93 7.30
N CYS A 132 -3.26 -2.06 7.56
CA CYS A 132 -2.00 -2.07 8.31
C CYS A 132 -0.76 -2.24 7.45
N GLY A 133 -0.89 -2.50 6.15
CA GLY A 133 0.22 -2.69 5.22
C GLY A 133 1.01 -3.99 5.42
N VAL A 134 0.56 -4.88 6.31
CA VAL A 134 1.18 -6.20 6.47
C VAL A 134 1.05 -6.95 5.15
N SER A 135 2.18 -7.31 4.57
CA SER A 135 2.26 -8.10 3.36
C SER A 135 2.44 -9.57 3.71
N ILE A 136 1.54 -10.41 3.21
CA ILE A 136 1.71 -11.85 3.27
C ILE A 136 2.61 -12.22 2.07
N PRO A 137 3.73 -12.92 2.28
CA PRO A 137 4.58 -13.38 1.18
C PRO A 137 3.80 -14.29 0.24
N ASP A 138 4.31 -14.46 -0.98
CA ASP A 138 3.68 -15.36 -1.95
C ASP A 138 3.44 -16.73 -1.30
N LEU A 139 2.20 -17.24 -1.43
CA LEU A 139 1.79 -18.49 -0.80
C LEU A 139 2.58 -19.66 -1.42
N GLU A 140 3.59 -20.09 -0.72
CA GLU A 140 4.39 -21.27 -1.06
C GLU A 140 4.12 -22.40 -0.08
N PRO A 141 4.22 -23.67 -0.47
CA PRO A 141 3.99 -24.82 0.41
C PRO A 141 4.81 -24.77 1.71
N ARG A 142 6.01 -24.18 1.68
CA ARG A 142 6.88 -24.01 2.86
C ARG A 142 6.31 -23.10 3.94
N LEU A 143 5.38 -22.17 3.60
CA LEU A 143 4.70 -21.29 4.56
C LEU A 143 3.68 -22.05 5.42
N PHE A 144 3.23 -23.19 4.96
CA PHE A 144 2.27 -24.05 5.68
C PHE A 144 2.96 -25.15 6.49
N SER A 145 4.28 -25.22 6.42
CA SER A 145 5.07 -26.22 7.14
C SER A 145 5.52 -25.65 8.49
N PHE A 146 5.01 -26.21 9.58
CA PHE A 146 5.45 -25.86 10.94
C PHE A 146 6.90 -26.26 11.23
N ASN A 147 7.49 -27.13 10.40
CA ASN A 147 8.91 -27.55 10.47
C ASN A 147 9.83 -26.68 9.59
N SER A 148 9.29 -25.65 8.96
CA SER A 148 10.06 -24.67 8.16
C SER A 148 10.18 -23.36 8.92
N PRO A 149 11.36 -22.71 8.94
CA PRO A 149 11.53 -21.38 9.55
C PRO A 149 10.55 -20.34 9.02
N TYR A 150 10.03 -20.52 7.81
CA TYR A 150 9.08 -19.60 7.16
C TYR A 150 7.64 -19.81 7.59
N GLY A 151 7.26 -21.01 8.04
CA GLY A 151 5.89 -21.36 8.46
C GLY A 151 5.78 -21.70 9.94
N ALA A 152 6.90 -21.85 10.63
CA ALA A 152 6.92 -22.13 12.06
C ALA A 152 6.43 -20.91 12.86
N CYS A 153 5.71 -21.18 13.93
CA CYS A 153 5.34 -20.13 14.89
C CYS A 153 6.60 -19.53 15.53
N ALA A 154 6.72 -18.20 15.50
CA ALA A 154 7.87 -17.52 16.08
C ALA A 154 8.02 -17.73 17.60
N HIS A 155 6.93 -18.06 18.29
CA HIS A 155 6.92 -18.27 19.74
C HIS A 155 7.39 -19.67 20.13
N CYS A 156 6.86 -20.73 19.51
CA CYS A 156 7.19 -22.10 19.85
C CYS A 156 8.08 -22.81 18.82
N THR A 157 8.55 -22.11 17.78
CA THR A 157 9.38 -22.63 16.70
C THR A 157 8.84 -23.91 16.03
N GLY A 158 7.51 -24.05 15.99
CA GLY A 158 6.82 -25.20 15.40
C GLY A 158 6.53 -26.36 16.36
N LEU A 159 6.94 -26.26 17.63
CA LEU A 159 6.74 -27.32 18.61
C LEU A 159 5.34 -27.39 19.23
N GLY A 160 4.53 -26.34 19.05
CA GLY A 160 3.17 -26.27 19.61
C GLY A 160 3.10 -25.96 21.12
N SER A 161 4.22 -26.05 21.81
CA SER A 161 4.34 -25.74 23.25
C SER A 161 5.66 -25.05 23.53
N THR A 162 5.68 -24.24 24.58
CA THR A 162 6.90 -23.63 25.13
C THR A 162 7.20 -24.26 26.50
N LEU A 163 8.46 -24.52 26.76
CA LEU A 163 8.91 -24.95 28.08
C LEU A 163 9.21 -23.68 28.91
N GLU A 164 8.46 -23.50 29.96
CA GLU A 164 8.69 -22.43 30.94
C GLU A 164 9.16 -23.04 32.25
N VAL A 165 10.11 -22.37 32.89
CA VAL A 165 10.53 -22.79 34.23
C VAL A 165 9.47 -22.35 35.24
N ASP A 166 8.87 -23.28 35.96
CA ASP A 166 7.97 -22.92 37.04
C ASP A 166 8.80 -22.44 38.26
N PRO A 167 8.70 -21.15 38.62
CA PRO A 167 9.44 -20.60 39.74
C PRO A 167 9.21 -21.33 41.07
N LYS A 168 8.02 -21.90 41.26
CA LYS A 168 7.66 -22.65 42.48
C LYS A 168 8.37 -23.99 42.58
N LEU A 169 8.74 -24.60 41.45
CA LEU A 169 9.48 -25.85 41.42
C LEU A 169 10.98 -25.62 41.59
N VAL A 170 11.48 -24.43 41.22
CA VAL A 170 12.90 -24.06 41.36
C VAL A 170 13.21 -23.43 42.71
N LEU A 171 12.26 -22.64 43.25
CA LEU A 171 12.35 -21.99 44.55
C LEU A 171 11.14 -22.38 45.38
N PRO A 172 11.18 -23.55 46.02
CA PRO A 172 10.01 -24.06 46.76
C PRO A 172 9.67 -23.25 48.01
N ASN A 173 10.55 -22.35 48.43
CA ASN A 173 10.30 -21.47 49.58
C ASN A 173 10.67 -20.02 49.15
N MET A 174 9.68 -19.20 48.83
CA MET A 174 9.84 -17.79 48.44
C MET A 174 9.94 -16.82 49.65
N GLU A 175 9.94 -17.34 50.89
CA GLU A 175 10.03 -16.56 52.13
C GLU A 175 11.49 -16.54 52.69
N LEU A 176 12.43 -17.12 51.97
CA LEU A 176 13.83 -17.03 52.22
C LEU A 176 14.42 -15.96 51.28
#